data_d9fa8b38f44c05adf928af2f7dc9910a
#
_entry.id   d9fa8b38f44c05adf928af2f7dc9910a
#
_cell.length_a   1.000
_cell.length_b   1.000
_cell.length_c   1.000
_cell.angle_alpha   90.00
_cell.angle_beta   90.00
_cell.angle_gamma   90.00
#
_symmetry.space_group_name_H-M   'P 1'
#
loop_
_entity.id
_entity.type
_entity.pdbx_description
1 polymer ?
#
loop_
_entity_poly.entity_id
_entity_poly.type
_entity_poly.pdbx_seq_one_letter_code
_entity_poly.pdbx_strand_id
1 'polypeptide(L)'
;MKTKNEKFKHIFNITPEDSLSDEDKAQLFQRIVHSANKRHRQKVLVCVGAIAAAACLLICFKLFYPVNKVVPAELDIERIASISQTFNRNKDSLQLISVDPRSEKHAISFLKVKERSDILDLLNPNNSAESLKYNTVFVPYGKRQEFTLPDQSKVWLNAGSYLTYSRDMLGKPREVYLNGEGYFDVAHNGTSFIVKTKHAAVKVLGTTFNVSSYEEDKKMAIELITGKVELSSPHFKNITMAPGQFIAYDLQQHKMLVDNKADGNEILWTKKQLVLDRLSTKDLIKKLERIYNVTIHADQSVLENTTVYSGRINLDVSILTSLSNIYELKDYTITRVEKEVWIKNN
;
A
#
# COMPACT_ATOMS: atom_id res chain seq x y z
N MET A 1 3.87 -60.96 49.54
CA MET A 1 4.87 -59.89 49.59
C MET A 1 5.89 -60.24 50.67
N LYS A 2 7.02 -60.84 50.31
CA LYS A 2 8.11 -61.10 51.26
C LYS A 2 8.77 -59.80 51.65
N THR A 3 8.79 -59.51 52.90
CA THR A 3 9.29 -58.23 53.45
C THR A 3 10.78 -58.07 53.10
N LYS A 4 11.20 -56.85 52.87
CA LYS A 4 12.59 -56.43 52.51
C LYS A 4 13.64 -57.02 53.46
N ASN A 5 13.28 -57.46 54.64
CA ASN A 5 14.14 -58.07 55.66
C ASN A 5 14.61 -59.50 55.33
N GLU A 6 13.83 -60.27 54.58
CA GLU A 6 14.25 -61.66 54.24
C GLU A 6 15.35 -61.68 53.13
N LYS A 7 15.39 -60.69 52.26
CA LYS A 7 16.44 -60.57 51.23
C LYS A 7 17.83 -60.23 51.80
N PHE A 8 17.89 -59.59 52.95
CA PHE A 8 19.18 -59.23 53.59
C PHE A 8 19.77 -60.42 54.35
N LYS A 9 19.01 -61.39 54.87
CA LYS A 9 19.55 -62.56 55.58
C LYS A 9 20.30 -63.57 54.67
N HIS A 10 20.07 -63.54 53.38
CA HIS A 10 20.73 -64.42 52.42
C HIS A 10 22.11 -63.91 51.95
N ILE A 11 22.46 -62.70 52.23
CA ILE A 11 23.70 -62.08 51.70
C ILE A 11 24.87 -62.21 52.71
N PHE A 12 24.57 -62.43 54.00
CA PHE A 12 25.59 -62.62 55.05
C PHE A 12 25.31 -63.96 55.73
N ASN A 13 26.22 -64.96 55.49
CA ASN A 13 26.25 -66.23 56.24
C ASN A 13 26.76 -65.87 57.67
N ILE A 14 25.87 -65.39 58.53
CA ILE A 14 26.21 -65.04 59.93
C ILE A 14 25.83 -66.29 60.76
N THR A 15 26.83 -66.95 61.32
CA THR A 15 26.63 -68.01 62.31
C THR A 15 26.18 -67.40 63.66
N PRO A 16 25.49 -68.19 64.55
CA PRO A 16 24.91 -67.65 65.79
C PRO A 16 25.94 -67.06 66.78
N GLU A 17 27.21 -67.34 66.62
CA GLU A 17 28.29 -66.88 67.52
C GLU A 17 28.82 -65.47 67.20
N ASP A 18 28.53 -64.90 66.02
CA ASP A 18 28.96 -63.58 65.58
C ASP A 18 27.89 -62.50 65.80
N SER A 19 27.12 -62.53 66.89
CA SER A 19 26.12 -61.50 67.12
C SER A 19 26.82 -60.20 67.61
N LEU A 20 26.87 -59.21 66.71
CA LEU A 20 27.21 -57.85 67.08
C LEU A 20 26.40 -57.38 68.29
N SER A 21 27.04 -56.67 69.21
CA SER A 21 26.35 -56.08 70.31
C SER A 21 25.20 -55.14 69.86
N ASP A 22 24.21 -54.94 70.66
CA ASP A 22 23.10 -54.06 70.26
C ASP A 22 23.56 -52.60 70.05
N GLU A 23 24.64 -52.22 70.68
CA GLU A 23 25.31 -50.94 70.49
C GLU A 23 25.98 -50.82 69.10
N ASP A 24 26.68 -51.87 68.68
CA ASP A 24 27.31 -51.93 67.36
C ASP A 24 26.27 -51.98 66.24
N LYS A 25 25.19 -52.65 66.42
CA LYS A 25 24.04 -52.67 65.51
C LYS A 25 23.43 -51.26 65.33
N ALA A 26 23.26 -50.54 66.45
CA ALA A 26 22.75 -49.19 66.43
C ALA A 26 23.70 -48.20 65.71
N GLN A 27 25.04 -48.34 65.97
CA GLN A 27 26.03 -47.54 65.29
C GLN A 27 26.09 -47.83 63.80
N LEU A 28 26.03 -49.10 63.40
CA LEU A 28 26.00 -49.51 61.98
C LEU A 28 24.77 -48.98 61.26
N PHE A 29 23.62 -49.10 61.91
CA PHE A 29 22.34 -48.55 61.38
C PHE A 29 22.44 -47.05 61.18
N GLN A 30 22.95 -46.29 62.14
CA GLN A 30 23.13 -44.87 62.05
C GLN A 30 24.08 -44.48 60.89
N ARG A 31 25.19 -45.21 60.71
CA ARG A 31 26.13 -44.97 59.58
C ARG A 31 25.47 -45.27 58.24
N ILE A 32 24.65 -46.35 58.10
CA ILE A 32 23.96 -46.69 56.90
C ILE A 32 22.94 -45.59 56.56
N VAL A 33 22.10 -45.19 57.52
CA VAL A 33 21.08 -44.14 57.33
C VAL A 33 21.75 -42.82 57.00
N HIS A 34 22.86 -42.47 57.67
CA HIS A 34 23.58 -41.22 57.36
C HIS A 34 24.18 -41.24 55.95
N SER A 35 24.76 -42.36 55.53
CA SER A 35 25.31 -42.50 54.17
C SER A 35 24.24 -42.46 53.06
N ALA A 36 23.06 -43.09 53.35
CA ALA A 36 21.93 -43.07 52.43
C ALA A 36 21.35 -41.64 52.29
N ASN A 37 21.18 -40.94 53.38
CA ASN A 37 20.71 -39.55 53.39
C ASN A 37 21.71 -38.61 52.69
N LYS A 38 23.02 -38.79 52.89
CA LYS A 38 24.05 -38.03 52.22
C LYS A 38 23.99 -38.22 50.69
N ARG A 39 23.87 -39.47 50.24
CA ARG A 39 23.71 -39.78 48.80
C ARG A 39 22.42 -39.23 48.21
N HIS A 40 21.33 -39.30 48.97
CA HIS A 40 20.03 -38.73 48.53
C HIS A 40 20.12 -37.21 48.41
N ARG A 41 20.67 -36.50 49.41
CA ARG A 41 20.90 -35.05 49.39
C ARG A 41 21.79 -34.65 48.22
N GLN A 42 22.87 -35.38 47.93
CA GLN A 42 23.71 -35.10 46.77
C GLN A 42 22.98 -35.25 45.46
N LYS A 43 22.14 -36.29 45.28
CA LYS A 43 21.33 -36.46 44.06
C LYS A 43 20.30 -35.34 43.90
N VAL A 44 19.66 -34.95 44.96
CA VAL A 44 18.71 -33.82 44.92
C VAL A 44 19.41 -32.50 44.60
N LEU A 45 20.58 -32.24 45.18
CA LEU A 45 21.36 -31.02 44.85
C LEU A 45 21.81 -31.00 43.38
N VAL A 46 22.24 -32.12 42.83
CA VAL A 46 22.61 -32.21 41.42
C VAL A 46 21.37 -31.98 40.50
N CYS A 47 20.21 -32.56 40.83
CA CYS A 47 18.99 -32.36 40.06
C CYS A 47 18.50 -30.90 40.13
N VAL A 48 18.54 -30.28 41.33
CA VAL A 48 18.15 -28.86 41.48
C VAL A 48 19.14 -27.95 40.75
N GLY A 49 20.45 -28.26 40.81
CA GLY A 49 21.46 -27.52 40.06
C GLY A 49 21.26 -27.61 38.54
N ALA A 50 20.94 -28.81 38.05
CA ALA A 50 20.68 -29.03 36.60
C ALA A 50 19.42 -28.25 36.13
N ILE A 51 18.34 -28.22 36.94
CA ILE A 51 17.14 -27.47 36.63
C ILE A 51 17.41 -25.95 36.64
N ALA A 52 18.16 -25.48 37.64
CA ALA A 52 18.55 -24.07 37.72
C ALA A 52 19.46 -23.68 36.52
N ALA A 53 20.42 -24.51 36.14
CA ALA A 53 21.24 -24.26 34.95
C ALA A 53 20.44 -24.23 33.66
N ALA A 54 19.48 -25.15 33.48
CA ALA A 54 18.57 -25.14 32.34
C ALA A 54 17.66 -23.90 32.31
N ALA A 55 17.15 -23.45 33.46
CA ALA A 55 16.38 -22.22 33.57
C ALA A 55 17.23 -20.98 33.23
N CYS A 56 18.47 -20.91 33.72
CA CYS A 56 19.41 -19.85 33.37
C CYS A 56 19.73 -19.83 31.87
N LEU A 57 19.95 -21.00 31.26
CA LEU A 57 20.19 -21.10 29.82
C LEU A 57 18.96 -20.63 29.01
N LEU A 58 17.75 -20.95 29.42
CA LEU A 58 16.51 -20.47 28.79
C LEU A 58 16.33 -18.96 28.95
N ILE A 59 16.70 -18.40 30.11
CA ILE A 59 16.66 -16.95 30.34
C ILE A 59 17.75 -16.27 29.50
N CYS A 60 18.98 -16.79 29.49
CA CYS A 60 20.03 -16.30 28.63
C CYS A 60 19.67 -16.41 27.14
N PHE A 61 19.08 -17.53 26.72
CA PHE A 61 18.59 -17.68 25.37
C PHE A 61 17.53 -16.63 25.00
N LYS A 62 16.58 -16.31 25.90
CA LYS A 62 15.61 -15.21 25.71
C LYS A 62 16.24 -13.83 25.69
N LEU A 63 17.31 -13.59 26.46
CA LEU A 63 17.99 -12.30 26.54
C LEU A 63 18.96 -12.08 25.37
N PHE A 64 19.71 -13.11 24.97
CA PHE A 64 20.71 -13.04 23.91
C PHE A 64 20.17 -13.36 22.51
N TYR A 65 19.08 -14.11 22.43
CA TYR A 65 18.29 -14.27 21.22
C TYR A 65 16.91 -13.61 21.44
N PRO A 66 16.84 -12.27 21.37
CA PRO A 66 15.54 -11.65 21.25
C PRO A 66 14.91 -12.38 20.07
N VAL A 67 13.79 -13.07 20.30
CA VAL A 67 12.93 -13.50 19.20
C VAL A 67 12.59 -12.18 18.53
N ASN A 68 13.35 -11.88 17.46
CA ASN A 68 12.92 -10.86 16.52
C ASN A 68 11.52 -11.34 16.14
N LYS A 69 10.49 -10.75 16.78
CA LYS A 69 9.18 -10.74 16.17
C LYS A 69 9.51 -10.22 14.78
N VAL A 70 9.44 -11.10 13.78
CA VAL A 70 9.34 -10.69 12.40
C VAL A 70 8.09 -9.84 12.43
N VAL A 71 8.27 -8.55 12.69
CA VAL A 71 7.24 -7.54 12.41
C VAL A 71 7.05 -7.75 10.92
N PRO A 72 5.90 -8.24 10.47
CA PRO A 72 5.65 -8.37 9.04
C PRO A 72 6.04 -7.03 8.47
N ALA A 73 6.98 -7.00 7.52
CA ALA A 73 7.44 -5.76 6.90
C ALA A 73 6.18 -4.98 6.58
N GLU A 74 6.04 -3.78 7.18
CA GLU A 74 4.86 -2.94 6.96
C GLU A 74 4.76 -2.81 5.45
N LEU A 75 3.68 -3.37 4.88
CA LEU A 75 3.53 -3.44 3.43
C LEU A 75 3.61 -2.00 2.91
N ASP A 76 4.55 -1.74 2.02
CA ASP A 76 4.67 -0.44 1.37
C ASP A 76 3.35 -0.11 0.68
N ILE A 77 2.94 1.15 0.74
CA ILE A 77 1.68 1.63 0.15
C ILE A 77 1.59 1.29 -1.35
N GLU A 78 2.70 1.20 -2.06
CA GLU A 78 2.78 0.76 -3.46
C GLU A 78 2.30 -0.68 -3.64
N ARG A 79 2.72 -1.56 -2.75
CA ARG A 79 2.29 -2.97 -2.79
C ARG A 79 0.82 -3.11 -2.45
N ILE A 80 0.31 -2.32 -1.52
CA ILE A 80 -1.12 -2.28 -1.20
C ILE A 80 -1.93 -1.77 -2.39
N ALA A 81 -1.44 -0.73 -3.06
CA ALA A 81 -2.06 -0.20 -4.26
C ALA A 81 -2.12 -1.25 -5.38
N SER A 82 -1.03 -1.98 -5.63
CA SER A 82 -0.99 -3.04 -6.64
C SER A 82 -1.98 -4.17 -6.34
N ILE A 83 -2.06 -4.60 -5.07
CA ILE A 83 -3.06 -5.58 -4.63
C ILE A 83 -4.47 -5.07 -4.90
N SER A 84 -4.78 -3.84 -4.51
CA SER A 84 -6.11 -3.24 -4.71
C SER A 84 -6.50 -3.17 -6.19
N GLN A 85 -5.56 -2.84 -7.07
CA GLN A 85 -5.78 -2.77 -8.51
C GLN A 85 -6.09 -4.14 -9.13
N THR A 86 -5.45 -5.23 -8.66
CA THR A 86 -5.73 -6.58 -9.16
C THR A 86 -7.15 -7.06 -8.84
N PHE A 87 -7.76 -6.53 -7.77
CA PHE A 87 -9.10 -6.88 -7.34
C PHE A 87 -10.22 -6.02 -7.95
N ASN A 88 -9.87 -5.00 -8.73
CA ASN A 88 -10.88 -4.20 -9.41
C ASN A 88 -11.55 -4.98 -10.55
N ARG A 89 -12.66 -5.66 -10.23
CA ARG A 89 -13.44 -6.49 -11.17
C ARG A 89 -14.45 -5.71 -11.99
N ASN A 90 -14.82 -4.51 -11.57
CA ASN A 90 -15.83 -3.71 -12.26
C ASN A 90 -15.31 -2.30 -12.53
N LYS A 91 -14.83 -2.07 -13.75
CA LYS A 91 -14.26 -0.79 -14.19
C LYS A 91 -15.33 0.29 -14.45
N ASP A 92 -16.62 -0.05 -14.38
CA ASP A 92 -17.72 0.89 -14.70
C ASP A 92 -18.31 1.60 -13.48
N SER A 93 -17.91 1.25 -12.27
CA SER A 93 -18.44 1.84 -11.05
C SER A 93 -17.34 2.38 -10.14
N LEU A 94 -17.66 3.49 -9.46
CA LEU A 94 -16.83 4.00 -8.37
C LEU A 94 -16.74 2.94 -7.28
N GLN A 95 -15.52 2.66 -6.82
CA GLN A 95 -15.26 1.61 -5.83
C GLN A 95 -14.35 2.14 -4.74
N LEU A 96 -14.66 1.76 -3.50
CA LEU A 96 -13.76 1.84 -2.37
C LEU A 96 -13.31 0.42 -2.01
N ILE A 97 -12.01 0.18 -2.07
CA ILE A 97 -11.39 -1.09 -1.74
C ILE A 97 -10.59 -0.88 -0.45
N SER A 98 -10.95 -1.58 0.61
CA SER A 98 -10.24 -1.50 1.89
C SER A 98 -9.43 -2.77 2.11
N VAL A 99 -8.18 -2.63 2.53
CA VAL A 99 -7.20 -3.73 2.67
C VAL A 99 -6.65 -3.78 4.10
N ASP A 100 -6.63 -4.99 4.70
CA ASP A 100 -5.84 -5.28 5.89
C ASP A 100 -4.52 -5.96 5.48
N PRO A 101 -3.38 -5.26 5.61
CA PRO A 101 -2.09 -5.82 5.24
C PRO A 101 -1.58 -6.92 6.17
N ARG A 102 -2.18 -7.11 7.37
CA ARG A 102 -1.76 -8.11 8.36
C ARG A 102 -2.43 -9.47 8.16
N SER A 103 -3.51 -9.52 7.41
CA SER A 103 -4.22 -10.76 7.11
C SER A 103 -3.46 -11.54 6.05
N GLU A 104 -3.10 -12.81 6.33
CA GLU A 104 -2.48 -13.72 5.34
C GLU A 104 -3.31 -13.87 4.06
N LYS A 105 -4.61 -13.63 4.13
CA LYS A 105 -5.55 -13.68 3.00
C LYS A 105 -5.96 -12.31 2.49
N HIS A 106 -5.29 -11.23 2.95
CA HIS A 106 -5.63 -9.84 2.63
C HIS A 106 -7.15 -9.65 2.69
N ALA A 107 -7.70 -9.47 3.91
CA ALA A 107 -9.13 -9.20 4.06
C ALA A 107 -9.47 -7.96 3.23
N ILE A 108 -10.21 -8.19 2.14
CA ILE A 108 -10.55 -7.14 1.17
C ILE A 108 -12.05 -6.93 1.28
N SER A 109 -12.43 -5.72 1.63
CA SER A 109 -13.82 -5.29 1.59
C SER A 109 -14.04 -4.45 0.34
N PHE A 110 -15.01 -4.86 -0.47
CA PHE A 110 -15.45 -4.12 -1.65
C PHE A 110 -16.75 -3.41 -1.34
N LEU A 111 -16.75 -2.10 -1.46
CA LEU A 111 -17.96 -1.30 -1.34
C LEU A 111 -18.21 -0.60 -2.67
N LYS A 112 -19.29 -0.99 -3.33
CA LYS A 112 -19.80 -0.28 -4.50
C LYS A 112 -20.46 1.01 -4.01
N VAL A 113 -19.85 2.14 -4.30
CA VAL A 113 -20.37 3.44 -3.93
C VAL A 113 -21.45 3.83 -4.92
N LYS A 114 -22.70 3.94 -4.46
CA LYS A 114 -23.82 4.37 -5.29
C LYS A 114 -23.99 5.88 -5.30
N GLU A 115 -23.74 6.53 -4.16
CA GLU A 115 -23.95 7.96 -3.97
C GLU A 115 -22.78 8.63 -3.24
N ARG A 116 -22.68 9.96 -3.32
CA ARG A 116 -21.62 10.76 -2.66
C ARG A 116 -21.67 10.62 -1.13
N SER A 117 -22.84 10.43 -0.55
CA SER A 117 -23.06 10.18 0.88
C SER A 117 -22.36 8.91 1.35
N ASP A 118 -22.38 7.84 0.55
CA ASP A 118 -21.78 6.56 0.89
C ASP A 118 -20.27 6.69 1.09
N ILE A 119 -19.60 7.58 0.34
CA ILE A 119 -18.16 7.84 0.48
C ILE A 119 -17.88 8.53 1.81
N LEU A 120 -18.68 9.52 2.20
CA LEU A 120 -18.48 10.28 3.43
C LEU A 120 -18.67 9.40 4.67
N ASP A 121 -19.65 8.49 4.65
CA ASP A 121 -19.88 7.53 5.73
C ASP A 121 -18.76 6.49 5.84
N LEU A 122 -18.18 6.08 4.72
CA LEU A 122 -17.11 5.09 4.65
C LEU A 122 -15.73 5.68 4.98
N LEU A 123 -15.55 6.97 4.74
CA LEU A 123 -14.35 7.72 5.12
C LEU A 123 -14.36 8.08 6.61
N ASN A 124 -15.50 7.89 7.32
CA ASN A 124 -15.62 8.16 8.75
C ASN A 124 -14.70 7.20 9.55
N PRO A 125 -13.70 7.72 10.30
CA PRO A 125 -12.77 6.90 11.06
C PRO A 125 -13.44 6.06 12.15
N ASN A 126 -14.68 6.38 12.54
CA ASN A 126 -15.45 5.69 13.56
C ASN A 126 -16.20 4.44 13.05
N ASN A 127 -16.20 4.17 11.76
CA ASN A 127 -16.80 2.95 11.22
C ASN A 127 -15.93 1.73 11.50
N SER A 128 -16.47 0.79 12.24
CA SER A 128 -15.89 -0.31 13.00
C SER A 128 -15.22 -1.46 12.24
N ALA A 129 -14.44 -1.18 11.20
CA ALA A 129 -13.51 -2.17 10.64
C ALA A 129 -12.08 -1.86 11.14
N GLU A 130 -11.82 -2.08 12.42
CA GLU A 130 -10.53 -1.81 13.09
C GLU A 130 -9.32 -2.50 12.44
N SER A 131 -9.54 -3.52 11.62
CA SER A 131 -8.49 -4.27 10.93
C SER A 131 -8.04 -3.65 9.60
N LEU A 132 -8.87 -2.81 8.95
CA LEU A 132 -8.61 -2.29 7.61
C LEU A 132 -7.84 -0.97 7.70
N LYS A 133 -6.55 -1.00 7.37
CA LYS A 133 -5.65 0.16 7.53
C LYS A 133 -5.59 1.08 6.31
N TYR A 134 -5.85 0.57 5.11
CA TYR A 134 -5.70 1.28 3.86
C TYR A 134 -6.99 1.26 3.05
N ASN A 135 -7.24 2.37 2.39
CA ASN A 135 -8.33 2.52 1.44
C ASN A 135 -7.77 2.84 0.06
N THR A 136 -8.36 2.25 -0.98
CA THR A 136 -8.12 2.62 -2.38
C THR A 136 -9.43 3.08 -3.00
N VAL A 137 -9.46 4.31 -3.47
CA VAL A 137 -10.55 4.85 -4.27
C VAL A 137 -10.22 4.63 -5.74
N PHE A 138 -11.11 3.97 -6.47
CA PHE A 138 -11.05 3.86 -7.92
C PHE A 138 -12.14 4.71 -8.56
N VAL A 139 -11.74 5.56 -9.49
CA VAL A 139 -12.65 6.39 -10.31
C VAL A 139 -12.72 5.79 -11.71
N PRO A 140 -13.90 5.28 -12.12
CA PRO A 140 -14.04 4.66 -13.44
C PRO A 140 -13.87 5.66 -14.56
N TYR A 141 -13.70 5.16 -15.77
CA TYR A 141 -13.72 5.97 -16.99
C TYR A 141 -15.04 6.75 -17.10
N GLY A 142 -14.98 7.94 -17.64
CA GLY A 142 -16.13 8.82 -17.76
C GLY A 142 -16.59 9.50 -16.47
N LYS A 143 -15.93 9.26 -15.35
CA LYS A 143 -16.26 9.84 -14.05
C LYS A 143 -15.11 10.67 -13.49
N ARG A 144 -15.47 11.53 -12.55
CA ARG A 144 -14.52 12.29 -11.71
C ARG A 144 -15.05 12.27 -10.31
N GLN A 145 -14.17 12.28 -9.33
CA GLN A 145 -14.55 12.19 -7.93
C GLN A 145 -13.79 13.20 -7.09
N GLU A 146 -14.50 13.93 -6.28
CA GLU A 146 -13.97 14.78 -5.22
C GLU A 146 -14.24 14.14 -3.87
N PHE A 147 -13.27 14.13 -2.97
CA PHE A 147 -13.41 13.68 -1.59
C PHE A 147 -12.37 14.31 -0.69
N THR A 148 -12.58 14.17 0.63
CA THR A 148 -11.66 14.67 1.65
C THR A 148 -10.95 13.49 2.30
N LEU A 149 -9.63 13.56 2.43
CA LEU A 149 -8.80 12.58 3.13
C LEU A 149 -8.93 12.73 4.66
N PRO A 150 -8.51 11.73 5.45
CA PRO A 150 -8.57 11.80 6.92
C PRO A 150 -7.80 12.98 7.54
N ASP A 151 -6.80 13.50 6.86
CA ASP A 151 -6.01 14.66 7.27
C ASP A 151 -6.61 16.02 6.87
N GLN A 152 -7.84 16.02 6.34
CA GLN A 152 -8.60 17.16 5.82
C GLN A 152 -8.09 17.72 4.48
N SER A 153 -7.12 17.07 3.84
CA SER A 153 -6.74 17.40 2.46
C SER A 153 -7.87 17.05 1.49
N LYS A 154 -8.11 17.94 0.52
CA LYS A 154 -9.10 17.71 -0.54
C LYS A 154 -8.43 17.14 -1.77
N VAL A 155 -9.07 16.16 -2.38
CA VAL A 155 -8.55 15.49 -3.57
C VAL A 155 -9.65 15.40 -4.62
N TRP A 156 -9.31 15.74 -5.84
CA TRP A 156 -10.11 15.48 -7.03
C TRP A 156 -9.35 14.43 -7.86
N LEU A 157 -10.00 13.34 -8.20
CA LEU A 157 -9.46 12.30 -9.07
C LEU A 157 -10.14 12.34 -10.43
N ASN A 158 -9.34 12.28 -11.48
CA ASN A 158 -9.82 12.20 -12.85
C ASN A 158 -10.19 10.75 -13.23
N ALA A 159 -10.81 10.57 -14.40
CA ALA A 159 -11.25 9.30 -14.93
C ALA A 159 -10.09 8.26 -15.01
N GLY A 160 -10.36 7.03 -14.61
CA GLY A 160 -9.38 5.93 -14.64
C GLY A 160 -8.33 5.98 -13.53
N SER A 161 -8.50 6.84 -12.51
CA SER A 161 -7.50 7.01 -11.46
C SER A 161 -7.75 6.12 -10.25
N TYR A 162 -6.67 5.71 -9.61
CA TYR A 162 -6.63 5.02 -8.32
C TYR A 162 -5.86 5.86 -7.32
N LEU A 163 -6.40 6.04 -6.12
CA LEU A 163 -5.69 6.62 -4.98
C LEU A 163 -5.77 5.70 -3.79
N THR A 164 -4.61 5.21 -3.35
CA THR A 164 -4.46 4.43 -2.12
C THR A 164 -3.93 5.33 -1.02
N TYR A 165 -4.52 5.26 0.18
CA TYR A 165 -4.10 6.03 1.34
C TYR A 165 -4.35 5.27 2.64
N SER A 166 -3.59 5.62 3.69
CA SER A 166 -3.81 5.12 5.04
C SER A 166 -5.04 5.77 5.68
N ARG A 167 -5.84 5.01 6.42
CA ARG A 167 -6.91 5.57 7.25
C ARG A 167 -6.39 6.36 8.45
N ASP A 168 -5.16 6.03 8.91
CA ASP A 168 -4.46 6.75 9.96
C ASP A 168 -3.37 7.64 9.35
N MET A 169 -3.69 8.91 9.14
CA MET A 169 -2.79 9.93 8.58
C MET A 169 -2.33 10.94 9.63
N LEU A 170 -2.66 10.75 10.90
CA LEU A 170 -2.33 11.70 11.96
C LEU A 170 -0.97 11.35 12.60
N GLY A 171 -0.12 12.36 12.77
CA GLY A 171 1.16 12.23 13.51
C GLY A 171 2.27 11.46 12.80
N LYS A 172 2.11 11.12 11.52
CA LYS A 172 3.10 10.43 10.66
C LYS A 172 3.21 11.14 9.32
N PRO A 173 4.24 10.86 8.50
CA PRO A 173 4.23 11.25 7.10
C PRO A 173 2.95 10.74 6.43
N ARG A 174 2.22 11.64 5.79
CA ARG A 174 0.96 11.36 5.13
C ARG A 174 1.26 10.86 3.73
N GLU A 175 1.26 9.55 3.53
CA GLU A 175 1.58 8.95 2.24
C GLU A 175 0.33 8.48 1.51
N VAL A 176 0.27 8.80 0.22
CA VAL A 176 -0.72 8.28 -0.72
C VAL A 176 -0.03 7.73 -1.95
N TYR A 177 -0.62 6.73 -2.60
CA TYR A 177 -0.13 6.22 -3.89
C TYR A 177 -1.16 6.52 -4.97
N LEU A 178 -0.72 7.20 -6.03
CA LEU A 178 -1.54 7.58 -7.18
C LEU A 178 -1.10 6.80 -8.43
N ASN A 179 -2.06 6.14 -9.08
CA ASN A 179 -1.98 5.75 -10.48
C ASN A 179 -3.11 6.46 -11.19
N GLY A 180 -2.80 7.43 -12.05
CA GLY A 180 -3.80 8.27 -12.68
C GLY A 180 -3.51 9.75 -12.55
N GLU A 181 -4.57 10.56 -12.51
CA GLU A 181 -4.48 12.02 -12.37
C GLU A 181 -5.28 12.50 -11.17
N GLY A 182 -4.62 13.30 -10.34
CA GLY A 182 -5.20 13.89 -9.14
C GLY A 182 -4.79 15.34 -8.95
N TYR A 183 -5.78 16.17 -8.63
CA TYR A 183 -5.60 17.52 -8.13
C TYR A 183 -5.72 17.48 -6.61
N PHE A 184 -4.72 18.03 -5.92
CA PHE A 184 -4.58 17.98 -4.47
C PHE A 184 -4.59 19.39 -3.91
N ASP A 185 -5.41 19.62 -2.90
CA ASP A 185 -5.37 20.79 -2.03
C ASP A 185 -5.03 20.31 -0.62
N VAL A 186 -3.72 20.28 -0.32
CA VAL A 186 -3.19 19.61 0.87
C VAL A 186 -3.29 20.53 2.09
N ALA A 187 -3.95 20.03 3.14
CA ALA A 187 -4.05 20.72 4.43
C ALA A 187 -2.66 20.88 5.08
N HIS A 188 -2.37 22.11 5.55
CA HIS A 188 -1.13 22.42 6.26
C HIS A 188 -1.28 22.02 7.73
N ASN A 189 -0.58 20.94 8.17
CA ASN A 189 -0.64 20.44 9.55
C ASN A 189 0.75 20.17 10.16
N GLY A 190 1.82 20.71 9.55
CA GLY A 190 3.19 20.57 10.04
C GLY A 190 3.90 19.27 9.68
N THR A 191 3.19 18.25 9.17
CA THR A 191 3.79 17.00 8.69
C THR A 191 3.82 16.95 7.16
N SER A 192 4.81 16.24 6.59
CA SER A 192 4.89 16.10 5.14
C SER A 192 3.74 15.25 4.58
N PHE A 193 3.27 15.63 3.39
CA PHE A 193 2.35 14.86 2.56
C PHE A 193 3.11 14.40 1.32
N ILE A 194 3.04 13.11 1.00
CA ILE A 194 3.82 12.51 -0.08
C ILE A 194 2.87 11.79 -1.02
N VAL A 195 2.81 12.24 -2.27
CA VAL A 195 2.15 11.50 -3.36
C VAL A 195 3.20 10.63 -4.04
N LYS A 196 3.15 9.34 -3.81
CA LYS A 196 3.95 8.35 -4.52
C LYS A 196 3.25 7.94 -5.80
N THR A 197 4.02 7.80 -6.87
CA THR A 197 3.58 7.21 -8.14
C THR A 197 4.60 6.15 -8.55
N LYS A 198 4.34 5.41 -9.60
CA LYS A 198 5.30 4.46 -10.18
C LYS A 198 6.64 5.11 -10.56
N HIS A 199 6.63 6.41 -10.89
CA HIS A 199 7.77 7.08 -11.52
C HIS A 199 8.45 8.11 -10.64
N ALA A 200 7.75 8.65 -9.64
CA ALA A 200 8.27 9.71 -8.77
C ALA A 200 7.51 9.80 -7.45
N ALA A 201 8.10 10.50 -6.48
CA ALA A 201 7.45 10.94 -5.27
C ALA A 201 7.41 12.47 -5.20
N VAL A 202 6.23 13.02 -4.92
CA VAL A 202 5.92 14.43 -4.80
C VAL A 202 5.69 14.74 -3.33
N LYS A 203 6.63 15.43 -2.69
CA LYS A 203 6.57 15.77 -1.26
C LYS A 203 6.22 17.23 -1.06
N VAL A 204 5.25 17.49 -0.18
CA VAL A 204 4.72 18.81 0.14
C VAL A 204 4.43 18.97 1.63
N LEU A 205 4.14 20.18 2.10
CA LEU A 205 3.70 20.44 3.49
C LEU A 205 2.27 20.98 3.56
N GLY A 206 1.88 21.83 2.62
CA GLY A 206 0.56 22.46 2.49
C GLY A 206 0.55 23.20 1.16
N THR A 207 0.03 22.58 0.13
CA THR A 207 0.33 22.90 -1.27
C THR A 207 -0.85 22.51 -2.13
N THR A 208 -1.13 23.31 -3.14
CA THR A 208 -2.13 23.00 -4.16
C THR A 208 -1.42 22.69 -5.47
N PHE A 209 -1.63 21.49 -6.01
CA PHE A 209 -0.93 20.99 -7.20
C PHE A 209 -1.72 19.90 -7.93
N ASN A 210 -1.38 19.67 -9.19
CA ASN A 210 -1.87 18.56 -10.01
C ASN A 210 -0.75 17.57 -10.29
N VAL A 211 -1.06 16.28 -10.27
CA VAL A 211 -0.17 15.19 -10.70
C VAL A 211 -0.92 14.32 -11.68
N SER A 212 -0.34 14.11 -12.87
CA SER A 212 -0.80 13.15 -13.87
C SER A 212 0.29 12.10 -14.08
N SER A 213 0.00 10.85 -13.69
CA SER A 213 0.95 9.73 -13.76
C SER A 213 0.19 8.41 -13.96
N TYR A 214 -0.43 8.24 -15.13
CA TYR A 214 -1.04 6.98 -15.53
C TYR A 214 0.05 5.99 -15.97
N GLU A 215 -0.06 4.74 -15.55
CA GLU A 215 0.94 3.72 -15.90
C GLU A 215 1.06 3.45 -17.40
N GLU A 216 -0.05 3.59 -18.12
CA GLU A 216 -0.12 3.39 -19.57
C GLU A 216 0.29 4.61 -20.39
N ASP A 217 0.47 5.79 -19.76
CA ASP A 217 0.87 7.00 -20.45
C ASP A 217 2.40 7.08 -20.60
N LYS A 218 2.86 7.76 -21.63
CA LYS A 218 4.30 7.94 -21.92
C LYS A 218 4.94 9.04 -21.09
N LYS A 219 4.12 9.88 -20.47
CA LYS A 219 4.57 11.07 -19.74
C LYS A 219 3.91 11.13 -18.38
N MET A 220 4.67 11.57 -17.41
CA MET A 220 4.12 12.11 -16.16
C MET A 220 4.20 13.61 -16.18
N ALA A 221 3.26 14.29 -15.52
CA ALA A 221 3.22 15.74 -15.44
C ALA A 221 2.84 16.21 -14.04
N ILE A 222 3.40 17.35 -13.63
CA ILE A 222 3.11 18.00 -12.35
C ILE A 222 2.99 19.48 -12.60
N GLU A 223 1.92 20.10 -12.10
CA GLU A 223 1.73 21.54 -12.08
C GLU A 223 1.58 22.03 -10.65
N LEU A 224 2.38 23.00 -10.25
CA LEU A 224 2.32 23.61 -8.92
C LEU A 224 1.58 24.94 -8.95
N ILE A 225 0.45 25.01 -8.23
CA ILE A 225 -0.40 26.19 -8.16
C ILE A 225 -0.01 27.07 -6.98
N THR A 226 0.06 26.54 -5.77
CA THR A 226 0.47 27.27 -4.56
C THR A 226 1.38 26.41 -3.69
N GLY A 227 2.26 27.05 -2.90
CA GLY A 227 3.13 26.36 -1.95
C GLY A 227 4.47 25.95 -2.55
N LYS A 228 4.96 24.78 -2.19
CA LYS A 228 6.26 24.24 -2.61
C LYS A 228 6.17 22.73 -2.81
N VAL A 229 6.77 22.23 -3.88
CA VAL A 229 6.92 20.79 -4.18
C VAL A 229 8.39 20.42 -4.15
N GLU A 230 8.70 19.30 -3.48
CA GLU A 230 9.96 18.57 -3.62
C GLU A 230 9.68 17.30 -4.41
N LEU A 231 10.18 17.24 -5.64
CA LEU A 231 10.01 16.13 -6.56
C LEU A 231 11.25 15.23 -6.53
N SER A 232 11.09 13.96 -6.28
CA SER A 232 12.16 12.95 -6.31
C SER A 232 11.80 11.77 -7.20
N SER A 233 12.80 11.22 -7.87
CA SER A 233 12.65 10.06 -8.77
C SER A 233 13.98 9.31 -8.90
N PRO A 234 13.97 7.99 -9.12
CA PRO A 234 15.19 7.27 -9.50
C PRO A 234 15.72 7.64 -10.89
N HIS A 235 14.92 8.33 -11.71
CA HIS A 235 15.24 8.64 -13.12
C HIS A 235 15.87 10.01 -13.31
N PHE A 236 15.80 10.92 -12.31
CA PHE A 236 16.35 12.28 -12.39
C PHE A 236 16.71 12.82 -11.01
N LYS A 237 17.53 13.89 -10.97
CA LYS A 237 17.90 14.55 -9.72
C LYS A 237 16.68 15.20 -9.07
N ASN A 238 16.68 15.26 -7.74
CA ASN A 238 15.64 15.94 -6.99
C ASN A 238 15.45 17.39 -7.43
N ILE A 239 14.21 17.78 -7.60
CA ILE A 239 13.80 19.10 -8.09
C ILE A 239 12.92 19.77 -7.05
N THR A 240 13.14 21.05 -6.83
CA THR A 240 12.21 21.88 -6.07
C THR A 240 11.43 22.76 -7.06
N MET A 241 10.10 22.73 -6.95
CA MET A 241 9.20 23.56 -7.76
C MET A 241 8.68 24.75 -6.95
N ALA A 242 8.54 25.88 -7.63
CA ALA A 242 7.87 27.08 -7.17
C ALA A 242 6.47 27.23 -7.82
N PRO A 243 5.56 28.02 -7.22
CA PRO A 243 4.24 28.26 -7.80
C PRO A 243 4.29 28.78 -9.24
N GLY A 244 3.39 28.28 -10.08
CA GLY A 244 3.33 28.58 -11.51
C GLY A 244 4.34 27.80 -12.35
N GLN A 245 5.01 26.79 -11.79
CA GLN A 245 5.86 25.89 -12.55
C GLN A 245 5.12 24.61 -12.94
N PHE A 246 5.40 24.14 -14.15
CA PHE A 246 4.97 22.88 -14.71
C PHE A 246 6.18 22.04 -15.09
N ILE A 247 6.14 20.76 -14.80
CA ILE A 247 7.13 19.77 -15.21
C ILE A 247 6.41 18.63 -15.92
N ALA A 248 6.86 18.30 -17.12
CA ALA A 248 6.52 17.06 -17.82
C ALA A 248 7.77 16.21 -18.03
N TYR A 249 7.72 14.94 -17.68
CA TYR A 249 8.80 13.98 -17.88
C TYR A 249 8.37 12.90 -18.83
N ASP A 250 9.08 12.77 -19.96
CA ASP A 250 8.88 11.72 -20.94
C ASP A 250 9.60 10.45 -20.46
N LEU A 251 8.81 9.41 -20.16
CA LEU A 251 9.27 8.15 -19.58
C LEU A 251 10.04 7.28 -20.60
N GLN A 252 9.81 7.48 -21.90
CA GLN A 252 10.48 6.73 -22.95
C GLN A 252 11.78 7.42 -23.40
N GLN A 253 11.75 8.74 -23.56
CA GLN A 253 12.89 9.50 -24.02
C GLN A 253 13.80 10.00 -22.89
N HIS A 254 13.37 9.83 -21.62
CA HIS A 254 14.05 10.35 -20.42
C HIS A 254 14.34 11.87 -20.51
N LYS A 255 13.41 12.61 -21.14
CA LYS A 255 13.50 14.05 -21.29
C LYS A 255 12.53 14.75 -20.38
N MET A 256 13.01 15.85 -19.80
CA MET A 256 12.21 16.71 -18.95
C MET A 256 11.95 18.03 -19.65
N LEU A 257 10.69 18.44 -19.64
CA LEU A 257 10.24 19.79 -19.98
C LEU A 257 9.93 20.51 -18.67
N VAL A 258 10.47 21.69 -18.50
CA VAL A 258 10.14 22.59 -17.37
C VAL A 258 9.59 23.87 -17.97
N ASP A 259 8.37 24.21 -17.59
CA ASP A 259 7.75 25.51 -17.88
C ASP A 259 7.64 26.31 -16.58
N ASN A 260 8.12 27.54 -16.59
CA ASN A 260 8.13 28.43 -15.43
C ASN A 260 6.93 29.39 -15.40
N LYS A 261 6.03 29.29 -16.36
CA LYS A 261 4.82 30.11 -16.50
C LYS A 261 3.61 29.26 -16.87
N ALA A 262 3.41 28.19 -16.08
CA ALA A 262 2.20 27.37 -16.22
C ALA A 262 0.96 28.23 -15.96
N ASP A 263 -0.01 28.13 -16.83
CA ASP A 263 -1.23 28.95 -16.85
C ASP A 263 -2.46 28.23 -16.26
N GLY A 264 -2.25 27.20 -15.48
CA GLY A 264 -3.32 26.43 -14.85
C GLY A 264 -4.05 25.48 -15.83
N ASN A 265 -3.41 25.12 -16.93
CA ASN A 265 -4.04 24.27 -17.93
C ASN A 265 -4.27 22.83 -17.42
N GLU A 266 -3.37 22.29 -16.60
CA GLU A 266 -3.46 20.91 -16.10
C GLU A 266 -4.59 20.71 -15.09
N ILE A 267 -5.18 21.77 -14.55
CA ILE A 267 -6.32 21.67 -13.63
C ILE A 267 -7.68 21.94 -14.29
N LEU A 268 -7.69 22.32 -15.58
CA LEU A 268 -8.93 22.66 -16.28
C LEU A 268 -9.89 21.48 -16.45
N TRP A 269 -9.41 20.25 -16.34
CA TRP A 269 -10.25 19.06 -16.31
C TRP A 269 -11.23 19.05 -15.12
N THR A 270 -10.88 19.68 -14.00
CA THR A 270 -11.81 19.87 -12.86
C THR A 270 -13.00 20.75 -13.24
N LYS A 271 -12.82 21.62 -14.23
CA LYS A 271 -13.83 22.51 -14.82
C LYS A 271 -14.40 21.97 -16.13
N LYS A 272 -14.26 20.67 -16.38
CA LYS A 272 -14.73 19.97 -17.59
C LYS A 272 -14.16 20.53 -18.90
N GLN A 273 -12.90 20.94 -18.88
CA GLN A 273 -12.15 21.33 -20.05
C GLN A 273 -10.92 20.44 -20.19
N LEU A 274 -10.63 19.98 -21.39
CA LEU A 274 -9.40 19.26 -21.73
C LEU A 274 -8.50 20.18 -22.54
N VAL A 275 -7.27 20.35 -22.05
CA VAL A 275 -6.23 21.05 -22.81
C VAL A 275 -5.44 20.01 -23.59
N LEU A 276 -5.28 20.30 -24.87
CA LEU A 276 -4.42 19.56 -25.78
C LEU A 276 -3.15 20.37 -25.97
N ASP A 277 -2.02 19.81 -25.56
CA ASP A 277 -0.71 20.41 -25.79
C ASP A 277 0.13 19.44 -26.64
N ARG A 278 0.13 19.67 -27.96
CA ARG A 278 0.92 18.93 -28.94
C ARG A 278 0.77 17.40 -28.78
N LEU A 279 -0.45 16.93 -28.55
CA LEU A 279 -0.74 15.52 -28.40
C LEU A 279 -0.70 14.79 -29.73
N SER A 280 -0.06 13.63 -29.76
CA SER A 280 -0.19 12.70 -30.90
C SER A 280 -1.61 12.14 -31.01
N THR A 281 -2.01 11.68 -32.18
CA THR A 281 -3.30 11.00 -32.39
C THR A 281 -3.55 9.88 -31.37
N LYS A 282 -2.55 9.04 -31.12
CA LYS A 282 -2.64 7.92 -30.18
C LYS A 282 -2.86 8.38 -28.74
N ASP A 283 -2.15 9.43 -28.31
CA ASP A 283 -2.29 9.95 -26.94
C ASP A 283 -3.62 10.69 -26.77
N LEU A 284 -4.08 11.39 -27.81
CA LEU A 284 -5.39 12.02 -27.84
C LEU A 284 -6.52 10.99 -27.70
N ILE A 285 -6.48 9.92 -28.51
CA ILE A 285 -7.47 8.83 -28.48
C ILE A 285 -7.54 8.25 -27.05
N LYS A 286 -6.42 7.87 -26.46
CA LYS A 286 -6.40 7.35 -25.08
C LYS A 286 -7.03 8.28 -24.07
N LYS A 287 -6.72 9.58 -24.15
CA LYS A 287 -7.34 10.58 -23.26
C LYS A 287 -8.85 10.65 -23.44
N LEU A 288 -9.33 10.65 -24.69
CA LEU A 288 -10.77 10.70 -25.01
C LEU A 288 -11.49 9.43 -24.56
N GLU A 289 -10.91 8.24 -24.80
CA GLU A 289 -11.46 6.96 -24.33
C GLU A 289 -11.68 6.97 -22.82
N ARG A 290 -10.66 7.44 -22.07
CA ARG A 290 -10.71 7.55 -20.62
C ARG A 290 -11.79 8.53 -20.15
N ILE A 291 -11.86 9.70 -20.78
CA ILE A 291 -12.77 10.78 -20.38
C ILE A 291 -14.24 10.46 -20.72
N TYR A 292 -14.50 9.82 -21.86
CA TYR A 292 -15.85 9.55 -22.34
C TYR A 292 -16.34 8.12 -22.06
N ASN A 293 -15.49 7.26 -21.50
CA ASN A 293 -15.79 5.84 -21.27
C ASN A 293 -16.25 5.12 -22.54
N VAL A 294 -15.45 5.26 -23.58
CA VAL A 294 -15.65 4.64 -24.90
C VAL A 294 -14.41 3.94 -25.36
N THR A 295 -14.52 3.04 -26.34
CA THR A 295 -13.41 2.48 -27.10
C THR A 295 -13.40 3.16 -28.48
N ILE A 296 -12.25 3.66 -28.91
CA ILE A 296 -12.13 4.36 -30.21
C ILE A 296 -11.29 3.50 -31.16
N HIS A 297 -11.92 3.03 -32.21
CA HIS A 297 -11.31 2.35 -33.34
C HIS A 297 -11.02 3.37 -34.43
N ALA A 298 -9.75 3.48 -34.81
CA ALA A 298 -9.34 4.37 -35.89
C ALA A 298 -8.57 3.59 -36.97
N ASP A 299 -8.79 3.94 -38.23
CA ASP A 299 -8.05 3.37 -39.33
C ASP A 299 -6.55 3.59 -39.17
N GLN A 300 -5.74 2.71 -39.77
CA GLN A 300 -4.29 2.78 -39.66
C GLN A 300 -3.74 4.14 -40.15
N SER A 301 -4.31 4.69 -41.22
CA SER A 301 -3.96 6.01 -41.74
C SER A 301 -4.19 7.15 -40.72
N VAL A 302 -5.23 7.02 -39.90
CA VAL A 302 -5.51 7.98 -38.81
C VAL A 302 -4.50 7.85 -37.68
N LEU A 303 -4.16 6.61 -37.29
CA LEU A 303 -3.23 6.31 -36.20
C LEU A 303 -1.78 6.65 -36.53
N GLU A 304 -1.39 6.57 -37.80
CA GLU A 304 -0.06 6.89 -38.28
C GLU A 304 0.12 8.36 -38.68
N ASN A 305 -0.96 9.14 -38.63
CA ASN A 305 -0.90 10.56 -38.90
C ASN A 305 0.05 11.26 -37.88
N THR A 306 1.02 11.99 -38.42
CA THR A 306 2.00 12.74 -37.63
C THR A 306 1.48 14.07 -37.06
N THR A 307 0.22 14.40 -37.32
CA THR A 307 -0.44 15.61 -36.80
C THR A 307 -0.40 15.60 -35.29
N VAL A 308 -0.08 16.75 -34.72
CA VAL A 308 -0.18 17.01 -33.28
C VAL A 308 -1.33 17.98 -33.04
N TYR A 309 -2.08 17.68 -31.98
CA TYR A 309 -3.27 18.44 -31.63
C TYR A 309 -2.98 19.39 -30.46
N SER A 310 -3.35 20.66 -30.65
CA SER A 310 -3.27 21.68 -29.61
C SER A 310 -4.57 22.47 -29.56
N GLY A 311 -5.00 22.86 -28.36
CA GLY A 311 -6.24 23.62 -28.18
C GLY A 311 -6.99 23.21 -26.92
N ARG A 312 -8.26 23.59 -26.83
CA ARG A 312 -9.14 23.26 -25.70
C ARG A 312 -10.44 22.61 -26.18
N ILE A 313 -10.86 21.57 -25.47
CA ILE A 313 -12.10 20.85 -25.72
C ILE A 313 -13.02 21.02 -24.51
N ASN A 314 -14.25 21.41 -24.73
CA ASN A 314 -15.30 21.37 -23.73
C ASN A 314 -15.76 19.91 -23.54
N LEU A 315 -15.73 19.40 -22.32
CA LEU A 315 -16.11 18.02 -21.98
C LEU A 315 -17.60 17.87 -21.60
N ASP A 316 -18.38 18.94 -21.68
CA ASP A 316 -19.84 18.88 -21.51
C ASP A 316 -20.57 18.46 -22.80
N VAL A 317 -19.84 18.37 -23.90
CA VAL A 317 -20.41 17.92 -25.19
C VAL A 317 -20.19 16.41 -25.41
N SER A 318 -20.90 15.84 -26.38
CA SER A 318 -20.74 14.41 -26.71
C SER A 318 -19.38 14.11 -27.32
N ILE A 319 -18.92 12.83 -27.23
CA ILE A 319 -17.70 12.39 -27.90
C ILE A 319 -17.74 12.65 -29.41
N LEU A 320 -18.89 12.46 -30.05
CA LEU A 320 -19.03 12.73 -31.46
C LEU A 320 -18.79 14.20 -31.79
N THR A 321 -19.37 15.11 -31.00
CA THR A 321 -19.13 16.56 -31.13
C THR A 321 -17.66 16.90 -30.89
N SER A 322 -17.02 16.32 -29.88
CA SER A 322 -15.61 16.56 -29.62
C SER A 322 -14.73 16.10 -30.79
N LEU A 323 -15.00 14.90 -31.32
CA LEU A 323 -14.25 14.37 -32.47
C LEU A 323 -14.50 15.16 -33.75
N SER A 324 -15.76 15.60 -33.99
CA SER A 324 -16.08 16.44 -35.16
C SER A 324 -15.38 17.82 -35.12
N ASN A 325 -15.06 18.31 -33.93
CA ASN A 325 -14.29 19.56 -33.77
C ASN A 325 -12.78 19.36 -33.97
N ILE A 326 -12.30 18.12 -33.83
CA ILE A 326 -10.90 17.75 -34.02
C ILE A 326 -10.61 17.32 -35.44
N TYR A 327 -11.50 16.52 -36.01
CA TYR A 327 -11.35 15.93 -37.36
C TYR A 327 -12.33 16.60 -38.32
N GLU A 328 -11.82 17.06 -39.44
CA GLU A 328 -12.67 17.63 -40.47
C GLU A 328 -13.56 16.54 -41.11
N LEU A 329 -14.89 16.67 -40.98
CA LEU A 329 -15.85 15.65 -41.49
C LEU A 329 -15.78 15.41 -42.99
N LYS A 330 -15.19 16.32 -43.76
CA LYS A 330 -14.95 16.11 -45.20
C LYS A 330 -13.91 15.00 -45.45
N ASP A 331 -12.99 14.81 -44.51
CA ASP A 331 -11.88 13.86 -44.64
C ASP A 331 -12.12 12.57 -43.84
N TYR A 332 -13.02 12.62 -42.86
CA TYR A 332 -13.26 11.51 -41.94
C TYR A 332 -14.74 11.23 -41.69
N THR A 333 -15.09 9.95 -41.63
CA THR A 333 -16.39 9.48 -41.18
C THR A 333 -16.29 9.02 -39.73
N ILE A 334 -17.09 9.59 -38.82
CA ILE A 334 -17.13 9.27 -37.39
C ILE A 334 -18.48 8.64 -37.07
N THR A 335 -18.48 7.42 -36.56
CA THR A 335 -19.70 6.70 -36.17
C THR A 335 -19.58 6.17 -34.74
N ARG A 336 -20.73 5.99 -34.07
CA ARG A 336 -20.79 5.45 -32.71
C ARG A 336 -21.94 4.46 -32.57
N VAL A 337 -21.64 3.31 -31.93
CA VAL A 337 -22.64 2.34 -31.48
C VAL A 337 -22.31 2.05 -30.01
N GLU A 338 -23.22 2.40 -29.11
CA GLU A 338 -23.03 2.27 -27.66
C GLU A 338 -21.73 2.92 -27.14
N LYS A 339 -20.77 2.10 -26.70
CA LYS A 339 -19.46 2.55 -26.22
C LYS A 339 -18.36 2.48 -27.30
N GLU A 340 -18.65 1.94 -28.47
CA GLU A 340 -17.68 1.81 -29.56
C GLU A 340 -17.80 2.99 -30.52
N VAL A 341 -16.69 3.61 -30.86
CA VAL A 341 -16.59 4.76 -31.77
C VAL A 341 -15.59 4.42 -32.88
N TRP A 342 -15.92 4.67 -34.12
CA TRP A 342 -15.08 4.45 -35.27
C TRP A 342 -14.71 5.75 -35.95
N ILE A 343 -13.43 5.92 -36.30
CA ILE A 343 -12.90 7.01 -37.09
C ILE A 343 -12.30 6.39 -38.36
N LYS A 344 -12.92 6.64 -39.48
CA LYS A 344 -12.51 6.14 -40.82
C LYS A 344 -12.10 7.28 -41.69
N ASN A 345 -11.07 7.09 -42.48
CA ASN A 345 -10.68 7.99 -43.57
C ASN A 345 -11.65 7.82 -44.73
N ASN A 346 -12.15 8.92 -45.35
CA ASN A 346 -13.09 8.89 -46.47
C ASN A 346 -12.41 8.51 -47.79
#